data_5c097eb76468e28d2f87f24930be9572
#
_entry.id   5c097eb76468e28d2f87f24930be9572
#
_cell.length_a   1.000
_cell.length_b   1.000
_cell.length_c   1.000
_cell.angle_alpha   90.00
_cell.angle_beta   90.00
_cell.angle_gamma   90.00
#
_symmetry.space_group_name_H-M   'P 1'
#
loop_
_entity.id
_entity.type
_entity.pdbx_description
1 polymer ?
#
loop_
_entity_poly.entity_id
_entity_poly.type
_entity_poly.pdbx_seq_one_letter_code
_entity_poly.pdbx_strand_id
1 'polypeptide(L)'
;MGLLYTKMKVFHYKDKLDSLPASVPTILPPVHVRVKPTNVCSHNCWYCAYRKENIQLGKDMAAKDQIPREKMLEIVEDFAEMGVKAVTFSGGGEPLCYPHLVETV
;
A
#
# COMPACT_ATOMS: atom_id res chain seq x y z
N MET A 1 -8.38 19.98 10.33
CA MET A 1 -7.84 18.63 10.54
C MET A 1 -8.67 17.51 9.90
N GLY A 2 -10.00 17.58 9.89
CA GLY A 2 -10.88 16.57 9.28
C GLY A 2 -10.78 16.44 7.75
N LEU A 3 -10.22 17.40 7.06
CA LEU A 3 -10.18 17.47 5.60
C LEU A 3 -9.30 16.39 4.94
N LEU A 4 -8.29 15.87 5.65
CA LEU A 4 -7.38 14.86 5.13
C LEU A 4 -8.09 13.52 4.78
N TYR A 5 -9.23 13.27 5.40
CA TYR A 5 -9.98 12.03 5.21
C TYR A 5 -11.27 12.21 4.41
N THR A 6 -11.47 13.37 3.80
CA THR A 6 -12.64 13.60 2.95
C THR A 6 -12.44 13.00 1.55
N LYS A 7 -13.54 12.86 0.81
CA LYS A 7 -13.51 12.46 -0.61
C LYS A 7 -12.72 13.45 -1.47
N MET A 8 -12.59 14.69 -0.99
CA MET A 8 -11.94 15.79 -1.68
C MET A 8 -10.45 15.96 -1.31
N LYS A 9 -9.89 15.03 -0.55
CA LYS A 9 -8.52 15.17 -0.02
C LYS A 9 -7.45 15.40 -1.10
N VAL A 10 -7.65 14.91 -2.31
CA VAL A 10 -6.74 15.13 -3.42
C VAL A 10 -6.57 16.62 -3.76
N PHE A 11 -7.60 17.42 -3.54
CA PHE A 11 -7.57 18.86 -3.81
C PHE A 11 -6.82 19.66 -2.75
N HIS A 12 -6.50 19.05 -1.61
CA HIS A 12 -5.64 19.65 -0.58
C HIS A 12 -4.14 19.55 -0.93
N TYR A 13 -3.84 18.78 -1.97
CA TYR A 13 -2.49 18.61 -2.50
C TYR A 13 -2.44 19.11 -3.95
N LYS A 14 -2.71 20.40 -4.12
CA LYS A 14 -2.79 21.05 -5.42
C LYS A 14 -1.52 20.84 -6.27
N ASP A 15 -0.37 20.88 -5.63
CA ASP A 15 0.92 20.60 -6.26
C ASP A 15 0.96 19.23 -6.94
N LYS A 16 0.31 18.22 -6.35
CA LYS A 16 0.22 16.89 -6.92
C LYS A 16 -0.69 16.85 -8.15
N LEU A 17 -1.80 17.56 -8.10
CA LEU A 17 -2.70 17.70 -9.27
C LEU A 17 -2.02 18.47 -10.39
N ASP A 18 -1.38 19.58 -10.07
CA ASP A 18 -0.71 20.44 -11.04
C ASP A 18 0.52 19.75 -11.66
N SER A 19 1.05 18.69 -11.02
CA SER A 19 2.14 17.89 -11.55
C SER A 19 1.71 16.88 -12.61
N LEU A 20 0.39 16.67 -12.79
CA LEU A 20 -0.12 15.78 -13.85
C LEU A 20 0.11 16.44 -15.21
N PRO A 21 1.11 16.02 -15.98
CA PRO A 21 1.48 16.74 -17.18
C PRO A 21 0.63 16.31 -18.37
N ALA A 22 0.53 17.21 -19.34
CA ALA A 22 0.11 16.85 -20.69
C ALA A 22 1.16 15.95 -21.37
N SER A 23 2.41 15.94 -20.85
CA SER A 23 3.49 15.04 -21.27
C SER A 23 4.42 14.71 -20.10
N VAL A 24 4.83 13.45 -19.98
CA VAL A 24 5.85 12.98 -19.01
C VAL A 24 7.18 13.70 -19.28
N PRO A 25 7.98 14.17 -18.31
CA PRO A 25 8.48 13.37 -17.21
C PRO A 25 8.29 13.93 -15.78
N THR A 26 7.40 14.82 -15.53
CA THR A 26 7.35 15.59 -14.29
C THR A 26 6.17 15.22 -13.37
N ILE A 27 5.95 13.94 -13.13
CA ILE A 27 4.95 13.47 -12.18
C ILE A 27 5.57 13.47 -10.78
N LEU A 28 4.93 14.17 -9.83
CA LEU A 28 5.33 14.12 -8.44
C LEU A 28 4.97 12.76 -7.81
N PRO A 29 5.74 12.33 -6.80
CA PRO A 29 5.46 11.07 -6.12
C PRO A 29 4.10 11.08 -5.42
N PRO A 30 3.51 9.91 -5.14
CA PRO A 30 2.21 9.84 -4.48
C PRO A 30 2.27 10.40 -3.06
N VAL A 31 1.14 10.92 -2.59
CA VAL A 31 1.00 11.36 -1.21
C VAL A 31 0.89 10.16 -0.26
N HIS A 32 0.17 9.14 -0.69
CA HIS A 32 -0.15 7.96 0.11
C HIS A 32 0.08 6.69 -0.69
N VAL A 33 0.76 5.73 -0.10
CA VAL A 33 1.03 4.41 -0.68
C VAL A 33 0.40 3.33 0.19
N ARG A 34 -0.16 2.33 -0.44
CA ARG A 34 -0.63 1.11 0.23
C ARG A 34 0.33 -0.03 -0.05
N VAL A 35 0.84 -0.64 0.99
CA VAL A 35 1.76 -1.78 0.91
C VAL A 35 1.05 -3.04 1.37
N LYS A 36 1.21 -4.11 0.62
CA LYS A 36 0.73 -5.46 0.98
C LYS A 36 1.94 -6.32 1.32
N PRO A 37 2.33 -6.39 2.61
CA PRO A 37 3.62 -6.99 2.98
C PRO A 37 3.62 -8.51 2.91
N THR A 38 2.49 -9.15 3.15
CA THR A 38 2.39 -10.61 3.21
C THR A 38 1.01 -11.12 2.76
N ASN A 39 0.99 -12.31 2.22
CA ASN A 39 -0.24 -13.06 1.94
C ASN A 39 -0.64 -13.99 3.10
N VAL A 40 0.24 -14.17 4.08
CA VAL A 40 -0.08 -14.96 5.28
C VAL A 40 -1.17 -14.27 6.08
N CYS A 41 -2.16 -15.04 6.53
CA CYS A 41 -3.30 -14.50 7.27
C CYS A 41 -3.80 -15.51 8.29
N SER A 42 -4.01 -15.04 9.52
CA SER A 42 -4.61 -15.81 10.60
C SER A 42 -6.14 -15.74 10.65
N HIS A 43 -6.74 -14.91 9.80
CA HIS A 43 -8.18 -14.72 9.73
C HIS A 43 -8.82 -15.54 8.61
N ASN A 44 -10.13 -15.76 8.73
CA ASN A 44 -10.94 -16.41 7.71
C ASN A 44 -12.22 -15.61 7.48
N CYS A 45 -12.07 -14.36 7.05
CA CYS A 45 -13.18 -13.46 6.83
C CYS A 45 -14.09 -13.97 5.70
N TRP A 46 -15.37 -14.09 5.96
CA TRP A 46 -16.35 -14.56 4.97
C TRP A 46 -16.44 -13.66 3.73
N TYR A 47 -16.10 -12.40 3.88
CA TYR A 47 -16.08 -11.38 2.81
C TYR A 47 -14.71 -11.16 2.16
N CYS A 48 -13.73 -12.02 2.46
CA CYS A 48 -12.36 -11.83 1.95
C CYS A 48 -12.28 -12.04 0.44
N ALA A 49 -11.99 -10.97 -0.28
CA ALA A 49 -11.88 -10.99 -1.74
C ALA A 49 -10.74 -11.87 -2.27
N TYR A 50 -9.76 -12.17 -1.45
CA TYR A 50 -8.59 -12.98 -1.85
C TYR A 50 -8.76 -14.48 -1.64
N ARG A 51 -9.70 -14.89 -0.78
CA ARG A 51 -9.87 -16.29 -0.39
C ARG A 51 -11.20 -16.90 -0.80
N LYS A 52 -12.13 -16.09 -1.29
CA LYS A 52 -13.44 -16.57 -1.70
C LYS A 52 -13.37 -17.18 -3.09
N GLU A 53 -13.83 -18.43 -3.22
CA GLU A 53 -13.75 -19.22 -4.46
C GLU A 53 -14.31 -18.52 -5.70
N ASN A 54 -15.30 -17.67 -5.52
CA ASN A 54 -15.97 -16.97 -6.62
C ASN A 54 -15.32 -15.65 -7.01
N ILE A 55 -14.23 -15.25 -6.35
CA ILE A 55 -13.58 -13.97 -6.58
C ILE A 55 -12.19 -14.20 -7.16
N GLN A 56 -11.93 -13.61 -8.31
CA GLN A 56 -10.69 -13.81 -9.08
C GLN A 56 -9.43 -13.25 -8.43
N LEU A 57 -9.55 -12.33 -7.46
CA LEU A 57 -8.43 -11.57 -6.91
C LEU A 57 -7.36 -12.41 -6.22
N GLY A 58 -7.72 -13.57 -5.69
CA GLY A 58 -6.80 -14.46 -5.01
C GLY A 58 -6.37 -15.68 -5.79
N LYS A 59 -6.82 -15.83 -7.03
CA LYS A 59 -6.66 -17.07 -7.81
C LYS A 59 -5.20 -17.48 -7.99
N ASP A 60 -4.33 -16.52 -8.28
CA ASP A 60 -2.92 -16.76 -8.54
C ASP A 60 -2.02 -16.32 -7.36
N MET A 61 -2.63 -16.05 -6.20
CA MET A 61 -1.92 -15.60 -5.02
C MET A 61 -1.34 -16.77 -4.23
N ALA A 62 -0.01 -16.78 -4.09
CA ALA A 62 0.64 -17.76 -3.22
C ALA A 62 0.46 -17.37 -1.75
N ALA A 63 -0.16 -18.25 -0.95
CA ALA A 63 -0.58 -17.96 0.42
C ALA A 63 0.57 -17.66 1.40
N LYS A 64 1.79 -18.07 1.07
CA LYS A 64 2.98 -17.87 1.91
C LYS A 64 3.89 -16.75 1.44
N ASP A 65 3.57 -16.10 0.33
CA ASP A 65 4.41 -15.04 -0.21
C ASP A 65 4.41 -13.82 0.71
N GLN A 66 5.59 -13.25 0.84
CA GLN A 66 5.79 -12.02 1.59
C GLN A 66 7.01 -11.26 1.06
N ILE A 67 7.03 -9.96 1.30
CA ILE A 67 8.16 -9.12 0.90
C ILE A 67 9.35 -9.46 1.81
N PRO A 68 10.53 -9.81 1.26
CA PRO A 68 11.72 -10.03 2.07
C PRO A 68 12.10 -8.78 2.88
N ARG A 69 12.70 -9.01 4.05
CA ARG A 69 13.08 -7.93 4.97
C ARG A 69 13.87 -6.81 4.28
N GLU A 70 14.94 -7.19 3.59
CA GLU A 70 15.84 -6.23 2.92
C GLU A 70 15.10 -5.41 1.87
N LYS A 71 14.22 -6.05 1.12
CA LYS A 71 13.41 -5.35 0.10
C LYS A 71 12.40 -4.39 0.74
N MET A 72 11.82 -4.76 1.87
CA MET A 72 10.90 -3.87 2.59
C MET A 72 11.62 -2.62 3.10
N LEU A 73 12.80 -2.77 3.66
CA LEU A 73 13.60 -1.63 4.13
C LEU A 73 13.99 -0.70 2.98
N GLU A 74 14.41 -1.26 1.84
CA GLU A 74 14.67 -0.50 0.62
C GLU A 74 13.43 0.30 0.16
N ILE A 75 12.28 -0.34 0.12
CA ILE A 75 11.00 0.30 -0.26
C ILE A 75 10.67 1.48 0.66
N VAL A 76 10.86 1.32 1.96
CA VAL A 76 10.58 2.38 2.94
C VAL A 76 11.56 3.55 2.79
N GLU A 77 12.82 3.27 2.53
CA GLU A 77 13.82 4.30 2.22
C GLU A 77 13.44 5.07 0.95
N ASP A 78 13.05 4.37 -0.10
CA ASP A 78 12.57 4.98 -1.34
C ASP A 78 11.36 5.89 -1.10
N PHE A 79 10.41 5.47 -0.27
CA PHE A 79 9.27 6.31 0.10
C PHE A 79 9.70 7.60 0.82
N ALA A 80 10.66 7.49 1.72
CA ALA A 80 11.20 8.66 2.43
C ALA A 80 11.88 9.63 1.45
N GLU A 81 12.71 9.12 0.55
CA GLU A 81 13.39 9.93 -0.47
C GLU A 81 12.40 10.60 -1.43
N MET A 82 11.35 9.91 -1.83
CA MET A 82 10.30 10.47 -2.69
C MET A 82 9.42 11.48 -1.98
N GLY A 83 9.42 11.53 -0.65
CA GLY A 83 8.55 12.42 0.12
C GLY A 83 7.12 11.93 0.24
N VAL A 84 6.89 10.62 0.25
CA VAL A 84 5.59 10.02 0.55
C VAL A 84 5.16 10.42 1.97
N LYS A 85 3.91 10.84 2.14
CA LYS A 85 3.41 11.39 3.40
C LYS A 85 2.74 10.35 4.29
N ALA A 86 2.21 9.29 3.72
CA ALA A 86 1.50 8.26 4.47
C ALA A 86 1.65 6.90 3.81
N VAL A 87 1.74 5.88 4.64
CA VAL A 87 1.75 4.47 4.20
C VAL A 87 0.66 3.73 4.95
N THR A 88 -0.11 2.91 4.25
CA THR A 88 -1.06 1.97 4.85
C THR A 88 -0.60 0.56 4.58
N PHE A 89 -0.44 -0.22 5.62
CA PHE A 89 -0.21 -1.66 5.50
C PHE A 89 -1.56 -2.37 5.41
N SER A 90 -1.73 -3.12 4.35
CA SER A 90 -2.95 -3.84 4.03
C SER A 90 -2.56 -5.19 3.46
N GLY A 91 -3.45 -5.94 2.84
CA GLY A 91 -2.92 -7.03 2.12
C GLY A 91 -3.85 -7.99 1.47
N GLY A 92 -3.22 -8.95 0.81
CA GLY A 92 -3.76 -10.25 0.55
C GLY A 92 -3.89 -11.07 1.84
N GLY A 93 -3.01 -10.84 2.81
CA GLY A 93 -3.03 -11.44 4.14
C GLY A 93 -3.26 -10.42 5.26
N GLU A 94 -2.96 -10.81 6.47
CA GLU A 94 -3.02 -9.95 7.66
C GLU A 94 -1.65 -9.31 7.88
N PRO A 95 -1.53 -7.97 7.83
CA PRO A 95 -0.24 -7.30 8.03
C PRO A 95 0.45 -7.64 9.34
N LEU A 96 -0.29 -7.92 10.41
CA LEU A 96 0.27 -8.34 11.69
C LEU A 96 0.93 -9.73 11.64
N CYS A 97 0.67 -10.51 10.60
CA CYS A 97 1.38 -11.76 10.36
C CYS A 97 2.73 -11.55 9.65
N TYR A 98 3.05 -10.33 9.24
CA TYR A 98 4.33 -10.02 8.64
C TYR A 98 5.41 -9.88 9.73
N PRO A 99 6.45 -10.75 9.72
CA PRO A 99 7.40 -10.81 10.85
C PRO A 99 8.26 -9.55 11.01
N HIS A 100 8.36 -8.74 9.97
CA HIS A 100 9.19 -7.54 9.96
C HIS A 100 8.38 -6.24 10.06
N LEU A 101 7.08 -6.33 10.41
CA LEU A 101 6.20 -5.15 10.44
C LEU A 101 6.68 -4.09 11.43
N VAL A 102 7.02 -4.50 12.64
CA VAL A 102 7.46 -3.58 13.72
C VAL A 102 8.72 -2.82 13.31
N GLU A 103 9.66 -3.51 12.69
CA GLU A 103 10.89 -2.89 12.19
C GLU A 103 10.61 -1.91 11.03
N THR A 104 9.58 -2.19 10.23
CA THR A 104 9.23 -1.39 9.06
C THR A 104 8.54 -0.07 9.44
N VAL A 105 7.75 -0.09 10.49
CA VAL A 105 6.98 1.06 10.97
C VAL A 105 7.84 2.01 11.79
#